data_c0d98056baf09874783fbed77a3eed5a
#
_entry.id   c0d98056baf09874783fbed77a3eed5a
#
_cell.length_a   1.000
_cell.length_b   1.000
_cell.length_c   1.000
_cell.angle_alpha   90.00
_cell.angle_beta   90.00
_cell.angle_gamma   90.00
#
_symmetry.space_group_name_H-M   'P 1'
#
loop_
_entity.id
_entity.type
_entity.pdbx_description
1 polymer ?
#
loop_
_entity_poly.entity_id
_entity_poly.type
_entity_poly.pdbx_seq_one_letter_code
_entity_poly.pdbx_strand_id
1 'polypeptide(L)'
;GQHSTDVRVVVHIHPTYCVAAMHAGIELNNLVRSFPELSRYTRVAANVGDVPPISQELADQCLEKLQLDKQGNIAYDIVGIKGHGVVAIDTSPWRAYEHIERLEHICKIVLASKNY
;
A
#
# COMPACT_ATOMS: atom_id res chain seq x y z
N GLY A 1 20.94 -18.40 -5.58
CA GLY A 1 20.80 -17.37 -5.80
C GLY A 1 20.93 -16.38 -4.75
N GLN A 2 21.46 -15.45 -5.02
CA GLN A 2 21.60 -14.52 -4.12
C GLN A 2 20.53 -13.66 -3.89
N HIS A 3 19.51 -13.87 -4.56
CA HIS A 3 18.37 -13.11 -4.36
C HIS A 3 17.94 -13.10 -3.00
N SER A 4 18.17 -14.03 -2.28
CA SER A 4 17.83 -14.06 -0.89
C SER A 4 18.57 -13.01 -0.08
N THR A 5 19.56 -12.36 -0.69
CA THR A 5 20.27 -11.30 -0.02
C THR A 5 19.72 -9.93 -0.32
N ASP A 6 18.67 -9.82 -1.14
CA ASP A 6 18.07 -8.54 -1.44
C ASP A 6 17.46 -7.95 -0.19
N VAL A 7 17.91 -6.76 0.16
CA VAL A 7 17.37 -6.01 1.28
C VAL A 7 16.13 -5.27 0.81
N ARG A 8 15.06 -5.38 1.57
CA ARG A 8 13.84 -4.64 1.31
C ARG A 8 13.74 -3.46 2.25
N VAL A 9 13.29 -2.34 1.73
CA VAL A 9 13.05 -1.13 2.49
C VAL A 9 11.56 -1.00 2.72
N VAL A 10 11.17 -0.75 3.95
CA VAL A 10 9.78 -0.55 4.33
C VAL A 10 9.59 0.93 4.66
N VAL A 11 8.63 1.56 4.01
CA VAL A 11 8.30 2.97 4.25
C VAL A 11 6.87 3.05 4.75
N HIS A 12 6.68 3.66 5.92
CA HIS A 12 5.36 3.86 6.51
C HIS A 12 5.12 5.36 6.67
N ILE A 13 4.13 5.88 5.99
CA ILE A 13 3.75 7.29 6.11
C ILE A 13 2.23 7.41 6.12
N HIS A 14 1.75 8.63 6.33
CA HIS A 14 0.32 8.93 6.48
C HIS A 14 -0.14 9.89 5.39
N PRO A 15 -0.24 9.43 4.12
CA PRO A 15 -0.62 10.33 3.03
C PRO A 15 -2.10 10.70 3.14
N THR A 16 -2.36 11.97 3.03
CA THR A 16 -3.69 12.55 3.28
C THR A 16 -4.81 11.87 2.50
N TYR A 17 -4.62 11.70 1.20
CA TYR A 17 -5.71 11.21 0.36
C TYR A 17 -5.86 9.69 0.42
N CYS A 18 -4.80 8.95 0.67
CA CYS A 18 -4.92 7.50 0.95
C CYS A 18 -5.71 7.29 2.24
N VAL A 19 -5.40 8.05 3.28
CA VAL A 19 -6.11 7.97 4.56
C VAL A 19 -7.57 8.37 4.38
N ALA A 20 -7.82 9.46 3.66
CA ALA A 20 -9.18 9.93 3.39
C ALA A 20 -10.00 8.92 2.58
N ALA A 21 -9.39 8.32 1.57
CA ALA A 21 -10.06 7.31 0.74
C ALA A 21 -10.49 6.10 1.56
N MET A 22 -9.60 5.59 2.41
CA MET A 22 -9.93 4.47 3.29
C MET A 22 -11.00 4.84 4.30
N HIS A 23 -10.94 6.05 4.84
CA HIS A 23 -11.96 6.54 5.78
C HIS A 23 -13.33 6.61 5.10
N ALA A 24 -13.36 6.93 3.81
CA ALA A 24 -14.58 6.96 3.01
C ALA A 24 -15.06 5.55 2.60
N GLY A 25 -14.38 4.52 3.02
CA GLY A 25 -14.77 3.14 2.74
C GLY A 25 -14.22 2.56 1.44
N ILE A 26 -13.21 3.19 0.86
CA ILE A 26 -12.62 2.71 -0.40
C ILE A 26 -11.57 1.65 -0.12
N GLU A 27 -11.72 0.48 -0.77
CA GLU A 27 -10.67 -0.53 -0.83
C GLU A 27 -9.66 -0.08 -1.86
N LEU A 28 -8.44 0.19 -1.43
CA LEU A 28 -7.44 0.80 -2.32
C LEU A 28 -7.08 -0.11 -3.51
N ASN A 29 -7.07 -1.42 -3.31
CA ASN A 29 -6.77 -2.32 -4.41
C ASN A 29 -7.82 -2.31 -5.53
N ASN A 30 -9.04 -1.83 -5.26
CA ASN A 30 -10.05 -1.72 -6.30
C ASN A 30 -9.76 -0.58 -7.28
N LEU A 31 -8.93 0.37 -6.90
CA LEU A 31 -8.59 1.51 -7.75
C LEU A 31 -7.81 1.10 -8.99
N VAL A 32 -7.11 -0.03 -8.93
CA VAL A 32 -6.30 -0.49 -10.07
C VAL A 32 -7.14 -0.77 -11.31
N ARG A 33 -8.42 -1.09 -11.12
CA ARG A 33 -9.31 -1.39 -12.25
C ARG A 33 -9.60 -0.17 -13.10
N SER A 34 -9.65 1.01 -12.46
CA SER A 34 -9.99 2.25 -13.14
C SER A 34 -8.76 3.04 -13.58
N PHE A 35 -7.60 2.65 -13.10
CA PHE A 35 -6.36 3.40 -13.35
C PHE A 35 -5.25 2.44 -13.79
N PRO A 36 -5.21 2.09 -15.09
CA PRO A 36 -4.20 1.15 -15.60
C PRO A 36 -2.75 1.56 -15.32
N GLU A 37 -2.48 2.86 -15.28
CA GLU A 37 -1.14 3.33 -14.95
C GLU A 37 -0.72 2.94 -13.54
N LEU A 38 -1.67 2.92 -12.61
CA LEU A 38 -1.38 2.48 -11.26
C LEU A 38 -0.96 1.01 -11.26
N SER A 39 -1.78 0.14 -11.84
CA SER A 39 -1.51 -1.30 -11.83
C SER A 39 -0.24 -1.69 -12.57
N ARG A 40 0.18 -0.86 -13.51
CA ARG A 40 1.38 -1.12 -14.29
C ARG A 40 2.66 -1.03 -13.46
N TYR A 41 2.69 -0.14 -12.47
CA TYR A 41 3.89 0.15 -11.71
C TYR A 41 3.77 -0.15 -10.21
N THR A 42 2.57 -0.31 -9.69
CA THR A 42 2.34 -0.51 -8.27
C THR A 42 1.25 -1.56 -8.05
N ARG A 43 1.60 -2.59 -7.30
CA ARG A 43 0.65 -3.65 -6.93
C ARG A 43 0.08 -3.32 -5.56
N VAL A 44 -1.21 -3.06 -5.50
CA VAL A 44 -1.87 -2.59 -4.28
C VAL A 44 -2.60 -3.74 -3.60
N ALA A 45 -2.26 -4.01 -2.36
CA ALA A 45 -2.89 -5.05 -1.56
C ALA A 45 -4.26 -4.60 -1.04
N ALA A 46 -5.04 -5.55 -0.54
CA ALA A 46 -6.28 -5.24 0.17
C ALA A 46 -5.96 -4.49 1.46
N ASN A 47 -6.84 -3.59 1.87
CA ASN A 47 -6.62 -2.80 3.08
C ASN A 47 -6.56 -3.68 4.33
N VAL A 48 -5.72 -3.29 5.27
CA VAL A 48 -5.76 -3.85 6.62
C VAL A 48 -6.89 -3.16 7.38
N GLY A 49 -7.67 -3.94 8.08
CA GLY A 49 -8.80 -3.43 8.86
C GLY A 49 -8.41 -2.79 10.19
N ASP A 50 -9.38 -2.68 11.07
CA ASP A 50 -9.19 -2.04 12.37
C ASP A 50 -8.36 -2.93 13.28
N VAL A 51 -7.12 -2.56 13.51
CA VAL A 51 -6.23 -3.23 14.45
C VAL A 51 -5.53 -2.17 15.29
N PRO A 52 -5.10 -2.51 16.51
CA PRO A 52 -4.42 -1.53 17.36
C PRO A 52 -3.12 -1.04 16.69
N PRO A 53 -2.82 0.27 16.80
CA PRO A 53 -1.56 0.79 16.26
C PRO A 53 -0.37 0.21 17.04
N ILE A 54 0.76 0.11 16.37
CA ILE A 54 2.01 -0.39 16.96
C ILE A 54 1.79 -1.72 17.66
N SER A 55 1.20 -2.68 16.98
CA SER A 55 0.93 -4.01 17.54
C SER A 55 1.52 -5.08 16.64
N GLN A 56 1.76 -6.25 17.23
CA GLN A 56 2.20 -7.41 16.47
C GLN A 56 1.10 -7.82 15.48
N GLU A 57 -0.15 -7.68 15.87
CA GLU A 57 -1.28 -7.96 15.00
C GLU A 57 -1.25 -7.10 13.74
N LEU A 58 -0.92 -5.81 13.87
CA LEU A 58 -0.81 -4.92 12.73
C LEU A 58 0.31 -5.37 11.79
N ALA A 59 1.47 -5.68 12.34
CA ALA A 59 2.61 -6.16 11.54
C ALA A 59 2.25 -7.45 10.81
N ASP A 60 1.63 -8.39 11.49
CA ASP A 60 1.24 -9.67 10.92
C ASP A 60 0.22 -9.50 9.78
N GLN A 61 -0.76 -8.64 9.97
CA GLN A 61 -1.75 -8.39 8.94
C GLN A 61 -1.15 -7.69 7.71
N CYS A 62 -0.21 -6.77 7.91
CA CYS A 62 0.49 -6.14 6.79
C CYS A 62 1.26 -7.17 5.96
N LEU A 63 2.00 -8.06 6.63
CA LEU A 63 2.75 -9.11 5.94
C LEU A 63 1.82 -10.08 5.21
N GLU A 64 0.69 -10.42 5.83
CA GLU A 64 -0.29 -11.29 5.20
C GLU A 64 -0.88 -10.65 3.94
N LYS A 65 -1.26 -9.37 4.02
CA LYS A 65 -1.84 -8.68 2.87
C LYS A 65 -0.84 -8.46 1.74
N LEU A 66 0.42 -8.22 2.07
CA LEU A 66 1.48 -8.09 1.06
C LEU A 66 1.89 -9.45 0.48
N GLN A 67 1.48 -10.53 1.13
CA GLN A 67 1.73 -11.90 0.69
C GLN A 67 3.22 -12.20 0.53
N LEU A 68 3.96 -11.94 1.61
CA LEU A 68 5.36 -12.32 1.69
C LEU A 68 5.45 -13.85 1.82
N ASP A 69 6.13 -14.50 0.92
CA ASP A 69 6.31 -15.95 0.98
C ASP A 69 7.62 -16.32 1.66
N LYS A 70 7.87 -17.63 1.81
CA LYS A 70 9.06 -18.14 2.50
C LYS A 70 10.35 -17.88 1.74
N GLN A 71 10.26 -17.62 0.45
CA GLN A 71 11.42 -17.32 -0.37
C GLN A 71 11.71 -15.82 -0.41
N GLY A 72 10.94 -15.00 0.29
CA GLY A 72 11.13 -13.56 0.31
C GLY A 72 10.47 -12.81 -0.83
N ASN A 73 9.63 -13.47 -1.63
CA ASN A 73 8.88 -12.82 -2.70
C ASN A 73 7.64 -12.16 -2.13
N ILE A 74 7.28 -11.01 -2.67
CA ILE A 74 6.14 -10.23 -2.23
C ILE A 74 5.19 -10.02 -3.40
N ALA A 75 3.91 -10.32 -3.21
CA ALA A 75 2.92 -10.19 -4.27
C ALA A 75 2.50 -8.74 -4.50
N TYR A 76 2.58 -7.90 -3.46
CA TYR A 76 2.12 -6.50 -3.53
C TYR A 76 3.18 -5.55 -3.03
N ASP A 77 3.10 -4.29 -3.48
CA ASP A 77 4.09 -3.27 -3.18
C ASP A 77 3.65 -2.33 -2.07
N ILE A 78 2.34 -2.19 -1.86
CA ILE A 78 1.79 -1.25 -0.89
C ILE A 78 0.50 -1.78 -0.30
N VAL A 79 0.30 -1.52 0.98
CA VAL A 79 -0.92 -1.86 1.70
C VAL A 79 -1.40 -0.67 2.50
N GLY A 80 -2.71 -0.39 2.43
CA GLY A 80 -3.34 0.64 3.25
C GLY A 80 -3.76 0.07 4.60
N ILE A 81 -3.62 0.88 5.64
CA ILE A 81 -4.03 0.52 6.99
C ILE A 81 -5.09 1.53 7.39
N LYS A 82 -6.34 1.10 7.45
CA LYS A 82 -7.47 1.99 7.72
C LYS A 82 -7.28 2.74 9.03
N GLY A 83 -7.42 4.05 8.96
CA GLY A 83 -7.25 4.89 10.14
C GLY A 83 -5.81 5.23 10.51
N HIS A 84 -4.84 4.69 9.77
CA HIS A 84 -3.43 4.89 10.11
C HIS A 84 -2.60 5.50 8.98
N GLY A 85 -2.56 4.86 7.84
CA GLY A 85 -1.73 5.30 6.74
C GLY A 85 -1.46 4.19 5.76
N VAL A 86 -0.28 4.15 5.18
CA VAL A 86 0.12 3.11 4.23
C VAL A 86 1.52 2.60 4.54
N VAL A 87 1.77 1.37 4.12
CA VAL A 87 3.10 0.76 4.18
C VAL A 87 3.46 0.32 2.77
N ALA A 88 4.59 0.78 2.27
CA ALA A 88 5.13 0.37 0.98
C ALA A 88 6.46 -0.35 1.18
N ILE A 89 6.76 -1.28 0.30
CA ILE A 89 7.97 -2.07 0.40
C ILE A 89 8.60 -2.22 -0.99
N ASP A 90 9.89 -2.01 -1.08
CA ASP A 90 10.64 -2.22 -2.30
C ASP A 90 12.12 -2.39 -1.94
N THR A 91 12.95 -2.61 -2.93
CA THR A 91 14.40 -2.75 -2.73
C THR A 91 15.09 -1.41 -2.53
N SER A 92 14.43 -0.30 -2.81
CA SER A 92 14.95 1.06 -2.70
C SER A 92 13.95 1.96 -1.99
N PRO A 93 14.39 2.87 -1.12
CA PRO A 93 13.47 3.82 -0.47
C PRO A 93 12.77 4.71 -1.49
N TRP A 94 13.44 5.07 -2.58
CA TRP A 94 12.84 5.88 -3.63
C TRP A 94 11.69 5.16 -4.32
N ARG A 95 11.85 3.87 -4.62
CA ARG A 95 10.80 3.09 -5.25
C ARG A 95 9.62 2.88 -4.30
N ALA A 96 9.90 2.62 -3.03
CA ALA A 96 8.85 2.49 -2.03
C ALA A 96 8.04 3.78 -1.93
N TYR A 97 8.72 4.91 -1.91
CA TYR A 97 8.06 6.20 -1.85
C TYR A 97 7.27 6.51 -3.13
N GLU A 98 7.79 6.12 -4.30
CA GLU A 98 7.08 6.28 -5.56
C GLU A 98 5.76 5.51 -5.60
N HIS A 99 5.71 4.32 -5.00
CA HIS A 99 4.45 3.58 -4.88
C HIS A 99 3.44 4.39 -4.09
N ILE A 100 3.88 5.02 -3.00
CA ILE A 100 3.01 5.82 -2.16
C ILE A 100 2.53 7.06 -2.90
N GLU A 101 3.42 7.77 -3.57
CA GLU A 101 3.04 8.97 -4.31
C GLU A 101 2.07 8.67 -5.44
N ARG A 102 2.28 7.55 -6.13
CA ARG A 102 1.40 7.13 -7.21
C ARG A 102 -0.01 6.85 -6.70
N LEU A 103 -0.10 6.10 -5.60
CA LEU A 103 -1.40 5.79 -4.99
C LEU A 103 -2.06 7.04 -4.42
N GLU A 104 -1.29 7.91 -3.79
CA GLU A 104 -1.81 9.17 -3.24
C GLU A 104 -2.42 10.05 -4.33
N HIS A 105 -1.75 10.14 -5.48
CA HIS A 105 -2.25 10.90 -6.61
C HIS A 105 -3.59 10.36 -7.12
N ILE A 106 -3.69 9.04 -7.22
CA ILE A 106 -4.93 8.40 -7.66
C ILE A 106 -6.06 8.61 -6.65
N CYS A 107 -5.77 8.48 -5.36
CA CYS A 107 -6.76 8.73 -4.31
C CYS A 107 -7.27 10.18 -4.37
N LYS A 108 -6.39 11.12 -4.62
CA LYS A 108 -6.76 12.53 -4.77
C LYS A 108 -7.73 12.72 -5.94
N ILE A 109 -7.44 12.10 -7.07
CA ILE A 109 -8.31 12.18 -8.25
C ILE A 109 -9.70 11.61 -7.95
N VAL A 110 -9.73 10.43 -7.33
CA VAL A 110 -10.99 9.74 -7.03
C VAL A 110 -11.84 10.56 -6.07
N LEU A 111 -11.23 11.07 -5.01
CA LEU A 111 -11.97 11.87 -4.03
C LEU A 111 -12.46 13.18 -4.59
N ALA A 112 -11.68 13.83 -5.45
CA ALA A 112 -12.09 15.05 -6.11
C ALA A 112 -13.25 14.79 -7.09
N SER A 113 -13.22 13.67 -7.81
CA SER A 113 -14.25 13.35 -8.79
C SER A 113 -15.61 13.05 -8.16
N LYS A 114 -15.63 12.59 -6.92
CA LYS A 114 -16.91 12.29 -6.24
C LYS A 114 -17.74 13.52 -5.94
N ASN A 115 -17.16 14.68 -6.06
CA ASN A 115 -17.87 15.93 -5.79
C ASN A 115 -18.53 16.54 -7.02
N TYR A 116 -18.47 15.84 -8.13
CA TYR A 116 -19.02 16.34 -9.39
C TYR A 116 -20.06 15.39 -9.99
#